data_b3292ff6c486c4961d20427534e6017b
#
_entry.id   b3292ff6c486c4961d20427534e6017b
#
_cell.length_a   1.000
_cell.length_b   1.000
_cell.length_c   1.000
_cell.angle_alpha   90.00
_cell.angle_beta   90.00
_cell.angle_gamma   90.00
#
_symmetry.space_group_name_H-M   'P 1'
#
loop_
_entity.id
_entity.type
_entity.pdbx_description
1 polymer ?
#
loop_
_entity_poly.entity_id
_entity_poly.type
_entity_poly.pdbx_seq_one_letter_code
_entity_poly.pdbx_strand_id
1 'polypeptide(L)'
;MSRLTYGIAIWGLNAAKTTINKVQIVQNLAMKWVTGINLGISTKQLLDKLGWLSIYQLAIYHSVLLYWKIKNKKEPARTVELLHLSQNSNNRIELTGRIWSKVATTYFNKLDLNVQQLKKIGAFKTALKTWIKLNVPLSEDTGEPNL
;
A
#
# COMPACT_ATOMS: atom_id res chain seq x y z
N MET A 1 -11.50 -0.46 -12.18
CA MET A 1 -10.27 -0.11 -11.44
C MET A 1 -9.67 1.14 -12.04
N SER A 2 -9.37 2.14 -11.24
CA SER A 2 -8.83 3.41 -11.76
C SER A 2 -7.43 3.21 -12.37
N ARG A 3 -7.15 3.90 -13.47
CA ARG A 3 -5.81 3.93 -14.07
C ARG A 3 -4.74 4.43 -13.07
N LEU A 4 -5.15 5.21 -12.07
CA LEU A 4 -4.27 5.71 -11.01
C LEU A 4 -3.67 4.61 -10.13
N THR A 5 -4.38 3.50 -9.94
CA THR A 5 -3.90 2.38 -9.12
C THR A 5 -3.09 1.36 -9.90
N TYR A 6 -3.06 1.48 -11.23
CA TYR A 6 -2.28 0.59 -12.07
C TYR A 6 -0.78 0.81 -11.83
N GLY A 7 -0.12 -0.26 -11.44
CA GLY A 7 1.33 -0.22 -11.18
C GLY A 7 1.75 0.59 -9.94
N ILE A 8 0.82 1.08 -9.11
CA ILE A 8 1.13 1.90 -7.93
C ILE A 8 2.11 1.22 -6.96
N ALA A 9 2.12 -0.11 -6.90
CA ALA A 9 3.11 -0.86 -6.13
C ALA A 9 4.55 -0.57 -6.57
N ILE A 10 4.73 -0.26 -7.86
CA ILE A 10 6.06 -0.04 -8.44
C ILE A 10 6.41 1.45 -8.44
N TRP A 11 5.52 2.30 -8.97
CA TRP A 11 5.83 3.73 -9.11
C TRP A 11 5.57 4.52 -7.82
N GLY A 12 4.56 4.12 -7.03
CA GLY A 12 4.09 4.92 -5.89
C GLY A 12 5.14 5.14 -4.81
N LEU A 13 5.94 4.12 -4.49
CA LEU A 13 7.01 4.23 -3.48
C LEU A 13 8.33 4.76 -4.04
N ASN A 14 8.48 4.80 -5.37
CA ASN A 14 9.66 5.34 -6.04
C ASN A 14 9.43 6.76 -6.57
N ALA A 15 8.21 7.26 -6.55
CA ALA A 15 7.88 8.60 -7.01
C ALA A 15 8.37 9.65 -6.01
N ALA A 16 8.75 10.81 -6.54
CA ALA A 16 9.05 11.96 -5.69
C ALA A 16 7.82 12.32 -4.84
N LYS A 17 8.03 12.70 -3.59
CA LYS A 17 7.01 13.13 -2.65
C LYS A 17 6.06 14.18 -3.21
N THR A 18 6.61 15.13 -3.97
CA THR A 18 5.82 16.16 -4.67
C THR A 18 4.81 15.54 -5.65
N THR A 19 5.18 14.45 -6.33
CA THR A 19 4.30 13.73 -7.26
C THR A 19 3.18 13.03 -6.51
N ILE A 20 3.49 12.34 -5.42
CA ILE A 20 2.49 11.69 -4.56
C ILE A 20 1.50 12.72 -4.02
N ASN A 21 1.98 13.88 -3.57
CA ASN A 21 1.12 14.96 -3.07
C ASN A 21 0.20 15.51 -4.15
N LYS A 22 0.67 15.68 -5.39
CA LYS A 22 -0.18 16.11 -6.52
C LYS A 22 -1.30 15.10 -6.79
N VAL A 23 -0.98 13.81 -6.80
CA VAL A 23 -1.99 12.75 -6.99
C VAL A 23 -2.97 12.71 -5.82
N GLN A 24 -2.51 12.95 -4.59
CA GLN A 24 -3.37 13.04 -3.41
C GLN A 24 -4.37 14.21 -3.52
N ILE A 25 -3.94 15.36 -4.05
CA ILE A 25 -4.83 16.50 -4.30
C ILE A 25 -5.95 16.11 -5.28
N VAL A 26 -5.61 15.39 -6.35
CA VAL A 26 -6.61 14.89 -7.32
C VAL A 26 -7.59 13.93 -6.64
N GLN A 27 -7.09 13.02 -5.81
CA GLN A 27 -7.96 12.13 -5.03
C GLN A 27 -8.90 12.92 -4.10
N ASN A 28 -8.38 13.94 -3.42
CA ASN A 28 -9.17 14.78 -2.54
C ASN A 28 -10.30 15.51 -3.28
N LEU A 29 -10.03 16.02 -4.48
CA LEU A 29 -11.06 16.65 -5.33
C LEU A 29 -12.13 15.63 -5.75
N ALA A 30 -11.72 14.43 -6.18
CA ALA A 30 -12.64 13.36 -6.53
C ALA A 30 -13.54 12.96 -5.34
N MET A 31 -12.97 12.86 -4.14
CA MET A 31 -13.73 12.54 -2.93
C MET A 31 -14.77 13.62 -2.59
N LYS A 32 -14.42 14.90 -2.74
CA LYS A 32 -15.36 16.01 -2.55
C LYS A 32 -16.51 15.96 -3.53
N TRP A 33 -16.23 15.66 -4.79
CA TRP A 33 -17.27 15.52 -5.83
C TRP A 33 -18.23 14.37 -5.53
N VAL A 34 -17.69 13.22 -5.16
CA VAL A 34 -18.50 12.01 -4.86
C VAL A 34 -19.36 12.23 -3.62
N THR A 35 -18.85 12.94 -2.61
CA THR A 35 -19.56 13.17 -1.35
C THR A 35 -20.48 14.39 -1.37
N GLY A 36 -20.33 15.27 -2.37
CA GLY A 36 -21.03 16.56 -2.44
C GLY A 36 -20.62 17.58 -1.37
N ILE A 37 -19.52 17.32 -0.64
CA ILE A 37 -19.07 18.12 0.49
C ILE A 37 -17.94 19.03 0.03
N ASN A 38 -18.19 20.35 0.05
CA ASN A 38 -17.25 21.32 -0.50
C ASN A 38 -16.35 22.02 0.52
N LEU A 39 -16.71 22.10 1.80
CA LEU A 39 -15.97 22.91 2.78
C LEU A 39 -15.81 22.21 4.13
N GLY A 40 -14.68 22.44 4.78
CA GLY A 40 -14.46 22.18 6.21
C GLY A 40 -14.18 20.75 6.64
N ILE A 41 -14.09 19.78 5.73
CA ILE A 41 -13.84 18.38 6.08
C ILE A 41 -12.40 18.00 5.78
N SER A 42 -11.73 17.36 6.74
CA SER A 42 -10.36 16.87 6.56
C SER A 42 -10.29 15.70 5.59
N THR A 43 -9.14 15.54 4.93
CA THR A 43 -8.87 14.40 4.05
C THR A 43 -9.13 13.07 4.75
N LYS A 44 -8.75 12.95 6.02
CA LYS A 44 -8.98 11.76 6.83
C LYS A 44 -10.46 11.40 6.93
N GLN A 45 -11.30 12.39 7.27
CA GLN A 45 -12.74 12.18 7.39
C GLN A 45 -13.39 11.77 6.08
N LEU A 46 -12.93 12.31 4.94
CA LEU A 46 -13.41 11.91 3.61
C LEU A 46 -13.01 10.48 3.27
N LEU A 47 -11.75 10.10 3.54
CA LEU A 47 -11.25 8.75 3.34
C LEU A 47 -12.02 7.73 4.18
N ASP A 48 -12.27 8.04 5.45
CA ASP A 48 -13.02 7.18 6.36
C ASP A 48 -14.47 7.01 5.91
N LYS A 49 -15.13 8.10 5.52
CA LYS A 49 -16.52 8.09 5.03
C LYS A 49 -16.68 7.24 3.76
N LEU A 50 -15.74 7.32 2.84
CA LEU A 50 -15.76 6.54 1.59
C LEU A 50 -15.15 5.15 1.74
N GLY A 51 -14.52 4.86 2.85
CA GLY A 51 -13.77 3.61 3.04
C GLY A 51 -12.54 3.50 2.15
N TRP A 52 -12.00 4.64 1.68
CA TRP A 52 -10.83 4.68 0.80
C TRP A 52 -9.52 4.73 1.59
N LEU A 53 -8.43 4.46 0.90
CA LEU A 53 -7.06 4.64 1.38
C LEU A 53 -6.46 5.88 0.70
N SER A 54 -5.54 6.59 1.37
CA SER A 54 -4.74 7.63 0.74
C SER A 54 -3.84 7.05 -0.35
N ILE A 55 -3.29 7.89 -1.22
CA ILE A 55 -2.37 7.44 -2.27
C ILE A 55 -1.14 6.74 -1.68
N TYR A 56 -0.59 7.25 -0.60
CA TYR A 56 0.52 6.62 0.12
C TYR A 56 0.13 5.26 0.71
N GLN A 57 -0.99 5.18 1.39
CA GLN A 57 -1.53 3.92 1.92
C GLN A 57 -1.85 2.91 0.81
N LEU A 58 -2.34 3.36 -0.35
CA LEU A 58 -2.57 2.50 -1.52
C LEU A 58 -1.26 1.93 -2.07
N ALA A 59 -0.19 2.73 -2.14
CA ALA A 59 1.12 2.26 -2.57
C ALA A 59 1.63 1.14 -1.65
N ILE A 60 1.54 1.31 -0.35
CA ILE A 60 1.90 0.28 0.64
C ILE A 60 1.00 -0.94 0.52
N TYR A 61 -0.32 -0.75 0.44
CA TYR A 61 -1.29 -1.84 0.30
C TYR A 61 -0.97 -2.74 -0.90
N HIS A 62 -0.76 -2.14 -2.08
CA HIS A 62 -0.47 -2.90 -3.29
C HIS A 62 0.91 -3.55 -3.26
N SER A 63 1.90 -2.91 -2.62
CA SER A 63 3.24 -3.47 -2.46
C SER A 63 3.24 -4.69 -1.54
N VAL A 64 2.56 -4.61 -0.39
CA VAL A 64 2.42 -5.73 0.54
C VAL A 64 1.58 -6.85 -0.08
N LEU A 65 0.52 -6.52 -0.81
CA LEU A 65 -0.30 -7.51 -1.51
C LEU A 65 0.51 -8.25 -2.59
N LEU A 66 1.33 -7.55 -3.36
CA LEU A 66 2.21 -8.15 -4.36
C LEU A 66 3.24 -9.08 -3.69
N TYR A 67 3.86 -8.64 -2.59
CA TYR A 67 4.77 -9.46 -1.81
C TYR A 67 4.10 -10.75 -1.31
N TRP A 68 2.88 -10.64 -0.77
CA TRP A 68 2.10 -11.80 -0.31
C TRP A 68 1.78 -12.77 -1.46
N LYS A 69 1.41 -12.26 -2.63
CA LYS A 69 1.15 -13.10 -3.81
C LYS A 69 2.40 -13.84 -4.26
N ILE A 70 3.55 -13.19 -4.30
CA ILE A 70 4.83 -13.80 -4.63
C ILE A 70 5.16 -14.90 -3.63
N LYS A 71 5.08 -14.59 -2.32
CA LYS A 71 5.36 -15.55 -1.24
C LYS A 71 4.46 -16.79 -1.33
N ASN A 72 3.20 -16.63 -1.72
CA ASN A 72 2.24 -17.71 -1.86
C ASN A 72 2.21 -18.34 -3.27
N LYS A 73 3.19 -18.04 -4.13
CA LYS A 73 3.30 -18.53 -5.51
C LYS A 73 2.03 -18.29 -6.36
N LYS A 74 1.34 -17.17 -6.12
CA LYS A 74 0.12 -16.78 -6.84
C LYS A 74 0.39 -15.81 -7.99
N GLU A 75 1.64 -15.43 -8.21
CA GLU A 75 2.10 -14.67 -9.37
C GLU A 75 2.91 -15.57 -10.29
N PRO A 76 2.93 -15.31 -11.61
CA PRO A 76 3.75 -16.06 -12.56
C PRO A 76 5.23 -16.02 -12.17
N ALA A 77 5.94 -17.13 -12.38
CA ALA A 77 7.38 -17.25 -12.06
C ALA A 77 8.22 -16.14 -12.72
N ARG A 78 7.85 -15.73 -13.93
CA ARG A 78 8.50 -14.63 -14.65
C ARG A 78 8.42 -13.29 -13.93
N THR A 79 7.33 -13.03 -13.19
CA THR A 79 7.21 -11.80 -12.36
C THR A 79 8.20 -11.82 -11.22
N VAL A 80 8.44 -12.99 -10.65
CA VAL A 80 9.42 -13.20 -9.57
C VAL A 80 10.85 -12.96 -10.09
N GLU A 81 11.20 -13.47 -11.26
CA GLU A 81 12.51 -13.26 -11.88
C GLU A 81 12.76 -11.79 -12.24
N LEU A 82 11.78 -11.11 -12.81
CA LEU A 82 11.88 -9.69 -13.15
C LEU A 82 12.07 -8.78 -11.93
N LEU A 83 11.67 -9.23 -10.76
CA LEU A 83 11.79 -8.50 -9.51
C LEU A 83 13.09 -8.77 -8.76
N HIS A 84 13.98 -9.61 -9.32
CA HIS A 84 15.25 -10.00 -8.69
C HIS A 84 15.07 -10.45 -7.24
N LEU A 85 14.19 -11.41 -7.03
CA LEU A 85 13.99 -12.01 -5.73
C LEU A 85 15.13 -12.98 -5.42
N SER A 86 15.94 -12.71 -4.43
CA SER A 86 16.87 -13.69 -3.88
C SER A 86 16.24 -14.39 -2.66
N GLN A 87 16.34 -15.71 -2.62
CA GLN A 87 16.02 -16.48 -1.42
C GLN A 87 17.28 -16.59 -0.56
N ASN A 88 17.21 -16.08 0.65
CA ASN A 88 18.23 -16.33 1.66
C ASN A 88 18.11 -17.76 2.22
N SER A 89 19.23 -18.24 2.80
CA SER A 89 19.31 -19.52 3.52
C SER A 89 18.23 -19.74 4.60
N ASN A 90 17.57 -18.66 5.05
CA ASN A 90 16.49 -18.67 6.04
C ASN A 90 15.07 -18.65 5.44
N ASN A 91 14.91 -18.99 4.16
CA ASN A 91 13.62 -18.96 3.45
C ASN A 91 12.90 -17.59 3.42
N ARG A 92 13.63 -16.52 3.71
CA ARG A 92 13.14 -15.14 3.55
C ARG A 92 13.41 -14.69 2.14
N ILE A 93 12.39 -14.17 1.48
CA ILE A 93 12.54 -13.54 0.17
C ILE A 93 13.10 -12.14 0.42
N GLU A 94 14.37 -11.94 0.11
CA GLU A 94 14.98 -10.62 0.08
C GLU A 94 14.94 -10.07 -1.32
N LEU A 95 14.36 -8.90 -1.43
CA LEU A 95 14.26 -8.14 -2.66
C LEU A 95 15.45 -7.20 -2.73
N THR A 96 16.48 -7.61 -3.46
CA THR A 96 17.67 -6.76 -3.65
C THR A 96 17.34 -5.61 -4.59
N GLY A 97 17.47 -4.39 -4.09
CA GLY A 97 17.71 -3.22 -4.92
C GLY A 97 16.57 -2.25 -5.18
N ARG A 98 15.33 -2.48 -4.71
CA ARG A 98 14.23 -1.52 -4.95
C ARG A 98 13.53 -1.10 -3.67
N ILE A 99 13.25 0.20 -3.54
CA ILE A 99 12.63 0.80 -2.34
C ILE A 99 11.30 0.10 -1.99
N TRP A 100 10.46 -0.19 -2.98
CA TRP A 100 9.15 -0.83 -2.76
C TRP A 100 9.26 -2.19 -2.06
N SER A 101 10.30 -2.95 -2.36
CA SER A 101 10.49 -4.29 -1.80
C SER A 101 10.87 -4.26 -0.34
N LYS A 102 11.75 -3.34 0.04
CA LYS A 102 12.12 -3.12 1.45
C LYS A 102 10.90 -2.68 2.24
N VAL A 103 10.14 -1.74 1.72
CA VAL A 103 8.92 -1.23 2.34
C VAL A 103 7.87 -2.34 2.45
N ALA A 104 7.61 -3.09 1.39
CA ALA A 104 6.66 -4.19 1.40
C ALA A 104 7.02 -5.27 2.44
N THR A 105 8.29 -5.67 2.51
CA THR A 105 8.78 -6.64 3.50
C THR A 105 8.66 -6.11 4.91
N THR A 106 9.03 -4.85 5.15
CA THR A 106 8.94 -4.21 6.46
C THR A 106 7.50 -4.18 6.96
N TYR A 107 6.57 -3.73 6.13
CA TYR A 107 5.15 -3.69 6.52
C TYR A 107 4.53 -5.08 6.63
N PHE A 108 4.89 -6.02 5.77
CA PHE A 108 4.43 -7.40 5.88
C PHE A 108 4.84 -8.04 7.21
N ASN A 109 6.10 -7.82 7.63
CA ASN A 109 6.61 -8.35 8.90
C ASN A 109 5.98 -7.69 10.15
N LYS A 110 5.39 -6.51 10.00
CA LYS A 110 4.63 -5.83 11.07
C LYS A 110 3.19 -6.34 11.20
N LEU A 111 2.69 -7.09 10.21
CA LEU A 111 1.34 -7.67 10.31
C LEU A 111 1.29 -8.75 11.39
N ASP A 112 0.13 -8.89 12.02
CA ASP A 112 -0.12 -9.98 12.95
C ASP A 112 0.09 -11.35 12.27
N LEU A 113 0.62 -12.31 13.01
CA LEU A 113 0.90 -13.66 12.48
C LEU A 113 -0.34 -14.30 11.84
N ASN A 114 -1.51 -14.09 12.43
CA ASN A 114 -2.78 -14.58 11.91
C ASN A 114 -3.07 -14.04 10.50
N VAL A 115 -2.76 -12.75 10.26
CA VAL A 115 -2.93 -12.11 8.96
C VAL A 115 -1.90 -12.61 7.95
N GLN A 116 -0.64 -12.76 8.37
CA GLN A 116 0.43 -13.27 7.52
C GLN A 116 0.17 -14.69 7.01
N GLN A 117 -0.51 -15.52 7.80
CA GLN A 117 -0.80 -16.92 7.50
C GLN A 117 -2.07 -17.12 6.65
N LEU A 118 -2.84 -16.07 6.38
CA LEU A 118 -4.02 -16.17 5.55
C LEU A 118 -3.69 -16.66 4.13
N LYS A 119 -4.31 -17.76 3.71
CA LYS A 119 -4.09 -18.36 2.38
C LYS A 119 -5.08 -17.84 1.32
N LYS A 120 -6.24 -17.34 1.76
CA LYS A 120 -7.27 -16.80 0.85
C LYS A 120 -7.00 -15.33 0.58
N ILE A 121 -6.87 -14.98 -0.71
CA ILE A 121 -6.56 -13.60 -1.13
C ILE A 121 -7.62 -12.58 -0.69
N GLY A 122 -8.89 -12.96 -0.70
CA GLY A 122 -9.99 -12.07 -0.26
C GLY A 122 -9.88 -11.72 1.22
N ALA A 123 -9.68 -12.72 2.07
CA ALA A 123 -9.49 -12.52 3.50
C ALA A 123 -8.23 -11.68 3.80
N PHE A 124 -7.12 -11.96 3.12
CA PHE A 124 -5.90 -11.19 3.25
C PHE A 124 -6.08 -9.73 2.84
N LYS A 125 -6.74 -9.46 1.71
CA LYS A 125 -7.04 -8.10 1.24
C LYS A 125 -7.83 -7.29 2.28
N THR A 126 -8.86 -7.89 2.85
CA THR A 126 -9.71 -7.21 3.84
C THR A 126 -8.94 -6.93 5.13
N ALA A 127 -8.23 -7.92 5.66
CA ALA A 127 -7.42 -7.77 6.86
C ALA A 127 -6.29 -6.75 6.66
N LEU A 128 -5.59 -6.80 5.53
CA LEU A 128 -4.53 -5.85 5.19
C LEU A 128 -5.05 -4.42 5.08
N LYS A 129 -6.20 -4.21 4.44
CA LYS A 129 -6.81 -2.89 4.31
C LYS A 129 -7.16 -2.29 5.67
N THR A 130 -7.75 -3.09 6.55
CA THR A 130 -8.09 -2.67 7.91
C THR A 130 -6.83 -2.33 8.71
N TRP A 131 -5.83 -3.18 8.64
CA TRP A 131 -4.56 -2.96 9.33
C TRP A 131 -3.86 -1.68 8.87
N ILE A 132 -3.81 -1.42 7.56
CA ILE A 132 -3.20 -0.22 6.98
C ILE A 132 -3.91 1.05 7.44
N LYS A 133 -5.23 1.07 7.49
CA LYS A 133 -5.99 2.23 8.00
C LYS A 133 -5.63 2.59 9.43
N LEU A 134 -5.30 1.60 10.26
CA LEU A 134 -5.00 1.78 11.67
C LEU A 134 -3.52 2.12 11.93
N ASN A 135 -2.61 1.58 11.13
CA ASN A 135 -1.18 1.56 11.44
C ASN A 135 -0.30 2.36 10.47
N VAL A 136 -0.83 2.76 9.32
CA VAL A 136 -0.06 3.47 8.30
C VAL A 136 -0.55 4.91 8.21
N PRO A 137 0.37 5.91 8.30
CA PRO A 137 0.01 7.31 8.16
C PRO A 137 -0.57 7.62 6.77
N LEU A 138 -1.29 8.73 6.67
CA LEU A 138 -1.91 9.17 5.41
C LEU A 138 -0.89 9.66 4.39
N SER A 139 0.27 10.13 4.85
CA SER A 139 1.39 10.58 4.02
C SER A 139 2.71 10.18 4.65
N GLU A 140 3.78 10.23 3.88
CA GLU A 140 5.14 9.93 4.34
C GLU A 140 5.65 10.90 5.42
N ASP A 141 5.05 12.10 5.51
CA ASP A 141 5.45 13.17 6.44
C ASP A 141 4.89 13.06 7.84
N THR A 142 3.97 12.18 8.08
CA THR A 142 3.42 11.99 9.43
C THR A 142 4.27 11.01 10.25
N GLY A 143 5.59 11.12 10.13
CA GLY A 143 6.51 10.67 11.14
C GLY A 143 6.40 11.65 12.31
N GLU A 144 5.68 11.27 13.32
CA GLU A 144 5.32 11.85 14.59
C GLU A 144 4.00 12.61 14.60
N PRO A 145 3.08 12.23 15.50
CA PRO A 145 2.04 13.12 15.92
C PRO A 145 2.72 14.29 16.66
N ASN A 146 2.83 15.42 16.02
CA ASN A 146 2.95 16.66 16.78
C ASN A 146 1.72 16.73 17.67
N LEU A 147 1.96 16.47 18.90
CA LEU A 147 1.08 16.73 20.03
C LEU A 147 0.53 18.15 19.96
#